data_fffb992a95e89bd46be78a59d7fdf116
#
_entry.id   fffb992a95e89bd46be78a59d7fdf116
#
_cell.length_a   1.000
_cell.length_b   1.000
_cell.length_c   1.000
_cell.angle_alpha   90.00
_cell.angle_beta   90.00
_cell.angle_gamma   90.00
#
_symmetry.space_group_name_H-M   'P 1'
#
loop_
_entity.id
_entity.type
_entity.pdbx_description
1 polymer ?
#
loop_
_entity_poly.entity_id
_entity_poly.type
_entity_poly.pdbx_seq_one_letter_code
_entity_poly.pdbx_strand_id
1 'polypeptide(L)' 'PKKIDFDNLNMKELDKFLQCAFYSNRKKIVNNLSNKYDKDKILSILEKLGINDKARPEEIDEEMLFQIFIMINNNKS' A
#
# COMPACT_ATOMS: atom_id res chain seq x y z
N PRO A 1 22.70 -0.47 -6.41
CA PRO A 1 21.30 -0.45 -6.09
C PRO A 1 20.93 0.70 -5.23
N LYS A 2 19.79 1.19 -5.51
CA LYS A 2 19.32 2.29 -4.79
C LYS A 2 18.83 1.84 -3.48
N LYS A 3 19.40 2.38 -2.47
CA LYS A 3 18.82 2.19 -1.18
C LYS A 3 17.57 2.98 -1.10
N ILE A 4 16.58 2.43 -0.42
CA ILE A 4 15.39 3.20 -0.12
C ILE A 4 15.80 4.24 0.90
N ASP A 5 15.55 5.48 0.55
CA ASP A 5 15.95 6.58 1.40
C ASP A 5 14.89 6.79 2.48
N PHE A 6 15.11 6.20 3.62
CA PHE A 6 14.15 6.32 4.71
C PHE A 6 14.07 7.73 5.27
N ASP A 7 15.09 8.52 5.00
CA ASP A 7 15.04 9.90 5.45
C ASP A 7 14.02 10.70 4.65
N ASN A 8 13.85 10.34 3.39
CA ASN A 8 12.85 10.99 2.54
C ASN A 8 11.48 10.40 2.74
N LEU A 9 11.41 9.18 3.24
CA LEU A 9 10.13 8.56 3.53
C LEU A 9 9.69 8.98 4.92
N ASN A 10 8.46 9.42 4.98
CA ASN A 10 7.89 9.79 6.26
C ASN A 10 7.50 8.53 7.02
N MET A 11 8.27 8.21 8.06
CA MET A 11 8.01 6.99 8.81
C MET A 11 6.61 7.00 9.43
N LYS A 12 6.12 8.16 9.78
CA LYS A 12 4.76 8.26 10.30
C LYS A 12 3.74 7.88 9.25
N GLU A 13 4.01 8.27 8.02
CA GLU A 13 3.09 7.92 6.93
C GLU A 13 3.12 6.43 6.67
N LEU A 14 4.30 5.84 6.74
CA LEU A 14 4.42 4.40 6.56
C LEU A 14 3.66 3.66 7.65
N ASP A 15 3.79 4.13 8.89
CA ASP A 15 3.05 3.54 10.00
C ASP A 15 1.56 3.60 9.76
N LYS A 16 1.09 4.76 9.34
CA LYS A 16 -0.33 4.95 9.08
C LYS A 16 -0.79 4.04 7.94
N PHE A 17 0.05 3.91 6.93
CA PHE A 17 -0.27 3.04 5.80
C PHE A 17 -0.42 1.60 6.26
N LEU A 18 0.53 1.13 7.05
CA LEU A 18 0.49 -0.24 7.53
C LEU A 18 -0.70 -0.47 8.44
N GLN A 19 -0.99 0.47 9.31
CA GLN A 19 -2.16 0.35 10.17
C GLN A 19 -3.43 0.29 9.35
N CYS A 20 -3.49 1.07 8.30
CA CYS A 20 -4.65 1.07 7.42
C CYS A 20 -4.75 -0.25 6.66
N ALA A 21 -3.61 -0.73 6.16
CA ALA A 21 -3.58 -1.96 5.36
C ALA A 21 -4.02 -3.16 6.19
N PHE A 22 -3.68 -3.18 7.46
CA PHE A 22 -4.00 -4.29 8.34
C PHE A 22 -5.17 -3.99 9.27
N TYR A 23 -5.93 -2.98 8.93
CA TYR A 23 -7.06 -2.59 9.76
C TYR A 23 -8.01 -3.77 9.98
N SER A 24 -8.26 -4.54 8.96
CA SER A 24 -9.10 -5.72 9.07
C SER A 24 -8.52 -6.82 8.21
N ASN A 25 -8.20 -7.95 8.84
CA ASN A 25 -7.66 -9.09 8.11
C ASN A 25 -8.72 -9.80 7.30
N ARG A 26 -9.97 -9.52 7.59
CA ARG A 26 -11.07 -10.16 6.87
C ARG A 26 -11.43 -9.45 5.58
N LYS A 27 -11.06 -8.18 5.48
CA LYS A 27 -11.39 -7.40 4.31
C LYS A 27 -10.26 -7.42 3.32
N LYS A 28 -10.62 -7.15 2.06
CA LYS A 28 -9.61 -7.06 1.02
C LYS A 28 -8.71 -5.88 1.29
N ILE A 29 -7.49 -5.97 0.80
CA ILE A 29 -6.52 -4.89 0.96
C ILE A 29 -7.07 -3.59 0.36
N VAL A 30 -7.78 -3.69 -0.75
CA VAL A 30 -8.37 -2.52 -1.39
C VAL A 30 -9.34 -1.82 -0.45
N ASN A 31 -10.19 -2.59 0.21
CA ASN A 31 -11.17 -2.01 1.13
C ASN A 31 -10.49 -1.33 2.30
N ASN A 32 -9.44 -1.94 2.82
CA ASN A 32 -8.71 -1.36 3.93
C ASN A 32 -8.06 -0.05 3.54
N LEU A 33 -7.41 -0.03 2.39
CA LEU A 33 -6.67 1.16 1.96
C LEU A 33 -7.59 2.25 1.45
N SER A 34 -8.77 1.88 0.95
CA SER A 34 -9.67 2.90 0.42
C SER A 34 -10.27 3.77 1.51
N ASN A 35 -10.10 3.38 2.76
CA ASN A 35 -10.51 4.23 3.87
C ASN A 35 -9.69 5.50 3.95
N LYS A 36 -8.47 5.45 3.47
CA LYS A 36 -7.55 6.57 3.55
C LYS A 36 -7.12 7.07 2.18
N TYR A 37 -7.03 6.18 1.23
CA TYR A 37 -6.53 6.50 -0.10
C TYR A 37 -7.63 6.31 -1.13
N ASP A 38 -7.41 6.92 -2.30
CA ASP A 38 -8.37 6.80 -3.39
C ASP A 38 -8.41 5.36 -3.89
N LYS A 39 -9.63 4.81 -3.94
CA LYS A 39 -9.79 3.43 -4.37
C LYS A 39 -9.27 3.19 -5.78
N ASP A 40 -9.55 4.12 -6.68
CA ASP A 40 -9.11 3.96 -8.06
C ASP A 40 -7.59 3.91 -8.16
N LYS A 41 -6.92 4.72 -7.35
CA LYS A 41 -5.47 4.69 -7.31
C LYS A 41 -4.97 3.35 -6.79
N ILE A 42 -5.60 2.86 -5.73
CA ILE A 42 -5.18 1.59 -5.15
C ILE A 42 -5.33 0.48 -6.17
N LEU A 43 -6.46 0.44 -6.86
CA LEU A 43 -6.69 -0.60 -7.85
C LEU A 43 -5.67 -0.53 -8.97
N SER A 44 -5.36 0.66 -9.42
CA SER A 44 -4.37 0.85 -10.47
C SER A 44 -3.00 0.36 -10.04
N ILE A 45 -2.62 0.67 -8.80
CA ILE A 45 -1.33 0.24 -8.28
C ILE A 45 -1.26 -1.27 -8.17
N LEU A 46 -2.31 -1.89 -7.65
CA LEU A 46 -2.35 -3.34 -7.53
C LEU A 46 -2.23 -4.01 -8.89
N GLU A 47 -2.89 -3.43 -9.86
CA GLU A 47 -2.84 -3.97 -11.21
C GLU A 47 -1.41 -3.91 -11.76
N LYS A 48 -0.75 -2.79 -11.54
CA LYS A 48 0.62 -2.63 -12.02
C LYS A 48 1.57 -3.62 -11.36
N LEU A 49 1.30 -3.93 -10.11
CA LEU A 49 2.16 -4.85 -9.36
C LEU A 49 1.74 -6.31 -9.55
N GLY A 50 0.67 -6.55 -10.26
CA GLY A 50 0.20 -7.91 -10.48
C GLY A 50 -0.45 -8.51 -9.25
N ILE A 51 -0.96 -7.69 -8.37
CA ILE A 51 -1.61 -8.14 -7.15
C ILE A 51 -3.11 -8.23 -7.38
N ASN A 52 -3.69 -9.33 -6.95
CA ASN A 52 -5.13 -9.52 -7.05
C ASN A 52 -5.84 -8.50 -6.16
N ASP A 53 -6.83 -7.80 -6.73
CA ASP A 53 -7.56 -6.81 -5.97
C ASP A 53 -8.42 -7.43 -4.88
N LYS A 54 -8.58 -8.73 -4.91
CA LYS A 54 -9.32 -9.44 -3.87
C LYS A 54 -8.40 -9.99 -2.79
N ALA A 55 -7.11 -9.73 -2.90
CA ALA A 55 -6.16 -10.23 -1.92
C ALA A 55 -6.39 -9.59 -0.56
N ARG A 56 -6.14 -10.35 0.47
CA ARG A 56 -6.21 -9.84 1.83
C ARG A 56 -4.84 -9.41 2.29
N PRO A 57 -4.78 -8.53 3.30
CA PRO A 57 -3.48 -8.03 3.76
C PRO A 57 -2.52 -9.14 4.13
N GLU A 58 -3.02 -10.20 4.75
CA GLU A 58 -2.16 -11.28 5.19
C GLU A 58 -1.57 -12.08 4.04
N GLU A 59 -2.16 -11.95 2.85
CA GLU A 59 -1.68 -12.66 1.68
C GLU A 59 -0.62 -11.88 0.92
N ILE A 60 -0.38 -10.64 1.32
CA ILE A 60 0.53 -9.76 0.62
C ILE A 60 1.83 -9.68 1.39
N ASP A 61 2.94 -9.90 0.68
CA ASP A 61 4.25 -9.83 1.30
C ASP A 61 4.56 -8.41 1.75
N GLU A 62 5.40 -8.32 2.77
CA GLU A 62 5.85 -7.05 3.27
C GLU A 62 6.45 -6.20 2.16
N GLU A 63 7.22 -6.84 1.31
CA GLU A 63 7.88 -6.16 0.21
C GLU A 63 6.85 -5.55 -0.74
N MET A 64 5.80 -6.28 -1.03
CA MET A 64 4.75 -5.78 -1.92
C MET A 64 3.99 -4.63 -1.28
N LEU A 65 3.74 -4.73 0.02
CA LEU A 65 3.10 -3.63 0.73
C LEU A 65 3.94 -2.37 0.64
N PHE A 66 5.23 -2.53 0.77
CA PHE A 66 6.14 -1.40 0.68
C PHE A 66 6.11 -0.78 -0.71
N GLN A 67 6.03 -1.62 -1.74
CA GLN A 67 5.92 -1.14 -3.10
C GLN A 67 4.63 -0.34 -3.30
N ILE A 68 3.55 -0.83 -2.74
CA ILE A 68 2.28 -0.11 -2.81
C ILE A 68 2.42 1.26 -2.18
N PHE A 69 3.04 1.30 -1.01
CA PHE A 69 3.23 2.56 -0.29
C PHE A 69 4.04 3.55 -1.12
N ILE A 70 5.13 3.07 -1.72
CA ILE A 70 5.98 3.93 -2.53
C ILE A 70 5.21 4.49 -3.72
N MET A 71 4.42 3.65 -4.37
CA MET A 71 3.67 4.08 -5.54
C MET A 71 2.57 5.06 -5.17
N ILE A 72 1.97 4.88 -4.01
CA ILE A 72 0.98 5.83 -3.54
C ILE A 72 1.60 7.20 -3.37
N ASN A 73 2.79 7.24 -2.77
CA ASN A 73 3.47 8.51 -2.56
C ASN A 73 3.94 9.14 -3.86
N ASN A 74 4.38 8.32 -4.80
CA ASN A 74 4.86 8.83 -6.07
C ASN A 74 3.75 9.42 -6.93
N ASN A 75 2.55 8.96 -6.71
CA ASN A 75 1.41 9.43 -7.51
C ASN A 75 0.83 10.71 -6.99
N LYS A 76 1.47 11.29 -6.02
CA LYS A 76 0.96 12.54 -5.47
C LYS A 76 1.13 13.72 -6.38
N SER A 77 2.17 13.72 -7.13
CA SER A 77 2.47 14.88 -7.96
C SER A 77 1.55 15.03 -9.14
#